data_4a58ff699b26eb9b6d330d88ff703ca8
#
_entry.id   4a58ff699b26eb9b6d330d88ff703ca8
#
_cell.length_a   1.000
_cell.length_b   1.000
_cell.length_c   1.000
_cell.angle_alpha   90.00
_cell.angle_beta   90.00
_cell.angle_gamma   90.00
#
_symmetry.space_group_name_H-M   'P 1'
#
loop_
_entity.id
_entity.type
_entity.pdbx_description
1 polymer ?
#
loop_
_entity_poly.entity_id
_entity_poly.type
_entity_poly.pdbx_seq_one_letter_code
_entity_poly.pdbx_strand_id
1 'polypeptide(L)' 'MTLNWEYVITGIIALAIAVYLVFALLQPERF' A
#
# COMPACT_ATOMS: atom_id res chain seq x y z
N MET A 1 20.27 14.83 -3.10
CA MET A 1 19.27 14.06 -2.85
C MET A 1 18.05 14.82 -2.58
N THR A 2 17.08 14.71 -3.29
CA THR A 2 15.89 15.45 -3.08
C THR A 2 14.76 14.51 -2.87
N LEU A 3 14.65 14.02 -1.70
CA LEU A 3 13.58 13.11 -1.41
C LEU A 3 12.41 13.93 -0.91
N ASN A 4 11.40 14.09 -1.70
CA ASN A 4 10.26 14.88 -1.30
C ASN A 4 9.32 14.09 -0.41
N TRP A 5 8.83 14.72 0.62
CA TRP A 5 7.88 14.06 1.49
C TRP A 5 6.67 13.59 0.74
N GLU A 6 6.30 14.32 -0.31
CA GLU A 6 5.14 13.93 -1.09
C GLU A 6 5.36 12.56 -1.70
N TYR A 7 6.56 12.29 -2.17
CA TYR A 7 6.85 10.99 -2.74
C TYR A 7 6.82 9.91 -1.67
N VAL A 8 7.30 10.24 -0.49
CA VAL A 8 7.32 9.27 0.59
C VAL A 8 5.89 8.90 0.97
N ILE A 9 5.04 9.90 1.12
CA ILE A 9 3.67 9.65 1.51
C ILE A 9 2.95 8.83 0.44
N THR A 10 3.14 9.20 -0.82
CA THR A 10 2.52 8.47 -1.91
C THR A 10 2.99 7.02 -1.91
N GLY A 11 4.26 6.80 -1.66
CA GLY A 11 4.80 5.45 -1.64
C GLY A 11 4.20 4.63 -0.52
N ILE A 12 4.03 5.25 0.64
CA ILE A 12 3.46 4.53 1.78
C ILE A 12 2.02 4.15 1.49
N ILE A 13 1.27 5.07 0.91
CA ILE A 13 -0.13 4.78 0.59
C ILE A 13 -0.21 3.68 -0.44
N ALA A 14 0.64 3.73 -1.46
CA ALA A 14 0.63 2.71 -2.50
C ALA A 14 0.98 1.36 -1.90
N LEU A 15 1.94 1.33 -1.01
CA LEU A 15 2.34 0.08 -0.38
C LEU A 15 1.21 -0.47 0.47
N ALA A 16 0.52 0.39 1.20
CA ALA A 16 -0.59 -0.05 2.03
C ALA A 16 -1.69 -0.68 1.18
N ILE A 17 -1.98 -0.06 0.05
CA ILE A 17 -3.00 -0.59 -0.83
C ILE A 17 -2.55 -1.94 -1.41
N ALA A 18 -1.29 -2.05 -1.76
CA ALA A 18 -0.78 -3.29 -2.32
C ALA A 18 -0.89 -4.42 -1.30
N VAL A 19 -0.53 -4.14 -0.06
CA VAL A 19 -0.61 -5.14 0.99
C VAL A 19 -2.06 -5.56 1.21
N TYR A 20 -2.96 -4.57 1.18
CA TYR A 20 -4.37 -4.86 1.36
C TYR A 20 -4.88 -5.78 0.24
N LEU A 21 -4.45 -5.52 -0.98
CA LEU A 21 -4.88 -6.34 -2.10
C LEU A 21 -4.36 -7.76 -1.97
N VAL A 22 -3.12 -7.91 -1.52
CA VAL A 22 -2.55 -9.23 -1.34
C VAL A 22 -3.35 -9.99 -0.29
N PHE A 23 -3.70 -9.33 0.82
CA PHE A 23 -4.49 -9.98 1.85
C PHE A 23 -5.84 -10.38 1.30
N ALA A 24 -6.45 -9.54 0.47
CA ALA A 24 -7.75 -9.83 -0.09
C ALA A 24 -7.70 -11.06 -0.99
N LEU A 25 -6.56 -11.25 -1.65
CA LEU A 25 -6.42 -12.41 -2.51
C LEU A 25 -6.19 -13.68 -1.70
N LEU A 26 -5.47 -13.56 -0.58
CA LEU A 26 -5.20 -14.74 0.22
C LEU A 26 -6.40 -15.15 1.06
N GLN A 27 -7.17 -14.18 1.54
CA GLN A 27 -8.35 -14.51 2.33
C GLN A 27 -9.53 -13.73 1.80
N PRO A 28 -10.05 -14.14 0.67
CA PRO A 28 -11.16 -13.40 0.06
C PRO A 28 -12.43 -13.50 0.85
N GLU A 29 -12.52 -14.42 1.75
CA GLU A 29 -13.74 -14.56 2.43
C GLU A 29 -13.77 -13.84 3.72
N ARG A 30 -13.19 -12.73 3.88
CA ARG A 30 -13.28 -12.09 5.04
C ARG A 30 -14.57 -11.41 5.08
N PHE A 31 -15.18 -11.13 5.71
CA PHE A 31 -16.31 -10.44 5.82
C PHE A 31 -17.22 -10.95 6.78
#